data_072af2e38b0bf2b57905e5a459b966d1
#
_entry.id   072af2e38b0bf2b57905e5a459b966d1
#
_cell.length_a   1.000
_cell.length_b   1.000
_cell.length_c   1.000
_cell.angle_alpha   90.00
_cell.angle_beta   90.00
_cell.angle_gamma   90.00
#
_symmetry.space_group_name_H-M   'P 1'
#
loop_
_entity.id
_entity.type
_entity.pdbx_description
1 polymer ?
#
loop_
_entity_poly.entity_id
_entity_poly.type
_entity_poly.pdbx_seq_one_letter_code
_entity_poly.pdbx_strand_id
1 'polypeptide(L)'
;MGDRLAALLGRLGDARPEACCAGAAGAEIPSARARLEALLAGMLPGCRLAIVHDSRLVLAAAGVDSGIALVAGTGSVAYGRCADGREWQRGGWGWMLGDDGSAVWITREAAREVTARADARRPLGPLGDALLAACQAEDARSLTASLHAMREPMQWAAVASAVFDTYEDDVASRNIVGQAADALATLVRDLSGSLGIDGPVVLAGGLLLHQPRLEAAVRERLSVPCVRLDQPPVEGAVRLAEELLRA
;
A
#
# COMPACT_ATOMS: atom_id res chain seq x y z
N MET A 1 9.69 12.54 -14.90
CA MET A 1 9.08 13.07 -13.66
C MET A 1 8.74 14.55 -13.80
N GLY A 2 9.69 15.41 -14.24
CA GLY A 2 9.46 16.85 -14.42
C GLY A 2 8.25 17.21 -15.26
N ASP A 3 8.08 16.58 -16.43
CA ASP A 3 6.96 16.88 -17.35
C ASP A 3 5.59 16.58 -16.74
N ARG A 4 5.47 15.50 -15.96
CA ARG A 4 4.22 15.15 -15.27
C ARG A 4 3.89 16.14 -14.16
N LEU A 5 4.90 16.60 -13.42
CA LEU A 5 4.77 17.62 -12.39
C LEU A 5 4.39 18.96 -13.01
N ALA A 6 5.03 19.36 -14.11
CA ALA A 6 4.71 20.57 -14.84
C ALA A 6 3.26 20.56 -15.36
N ALA A 7 2.80 19.42 -15.90
CA ALA A 7 1.42 19.26 -16.36
C ALA A 7 0.41 19.33 -15.18
N LEU A 8 0.76 18.78 -14.00
CA LEU A 8 -0.07 18.86 -12.81
C LEU A 8 -0.17 20.31 -12.30
N LEU A 9 0.98 20.98 -12.16
CA LEU A 9 1.06 22.37 -11.69
C LEU A 9 0.46 23.36 -12.67
N GLY A 10 0.51 23.06 -13.99
CA GLY A 10 -0.17 23.87 -15.03
C GLY A 10 -1.69 23.97 -14.83
N ARG A 11 -2.30 23.03 -14.06
CA ARG A 11 -3.72 23.12 -13.70
C ARG A 11 -4.03 24.21 -12.67
N LEU A 12 -3.02 24.75 -12.00
CA LEU A 12 -3.17 25.88 -11.07
C LEU A 12 -3.44 27.19 -11.81
N GLY A 13 -3.17 27.27 -13.12
CA GLY A 13 -3.28 28.52 -13.90
C GLY A 13 -2.39 29.60 -13.29
N ASP A 14 -2.98 30.77 -13.00
CA ASP A 14 -2.29 31.91 -12.40
C ASP A 14 -2.21 31.85 -10.87
N ALA A 15 -2.76 30.83 -10.24
CA ALA A 15 -2.72 30.68 -8.78
C ALA A 15 -1.27 30.43 -8.31
N ARG A 16 -0.87 31.14 -7.26
CA ARG A 16 0.44 31.02 -6.63
C ARG A 16 0.26 30.49 -5.22
N PRO A 17 0.48 29.17 -4.96
CA PRO A 17 0.34 28.61 -3.64
C PRO A 17 1.43 29.16 -2.71
N GLU A 18 1.06 29.55 -1.49
CA GLU A 18 1.99 30.01 -0.46
C GLU A 18 2.71 28.84 0.21
N ALA A 19 2.07 27.66 0.25
CA ALA A 19 2.65 26.42 0.76
C ALA A 19 2.27 25.22 -0.11
N CYS A 20 3.14 24.22 -0.17
CA CYS A 20 2.93 22.97 -0.88
C CYS A 20 3.54 21.80 -0.10
N CYS A 21 2.76 20.76 0.11
CA CYS A 21 3.25 19.48 0.63
C CYS A 21 3.18 18.43 -0.46
N ALA A 22 4.29 17.73 -0.71
CA ALA A 22 4.36 16.60 -1.62
C ALA A 22 4.73 15.32 -0.87
N GLY A 23 3.82 14.33 -0.90
CA GLY A 23 4.12 12.98 -0.47
C GLY A 23 4.64 12.15 -1.62
N ALA A 24 5.77 11.48 -1.40
CA ALA A 24 6.38 10.64 -2.42
C ALA A 24 6.96 9.37 -1.82
N ALA A 25 6.71 8.23 -2.48
CA ALA A 25 7.45 7.00 -2.20
C ALA A 25 8.94 7.25 -2.49
N GLY A 26 9.81 6.78 -1.61
CA GLY A 26 11.25 7.03 -1.70
C GLY A 26 11.70 8.37 -1.11
N ALA A 27 10.82 9.18 -0.51
CA ALA A 27 11.20 10.43 0.16
C ALA A 27 12.05 10.23 1.42
N GLU A 28 12.15 9.01 1.92
CA GLU A 28 13.10 8.60 2.97
C GLU A 28 14.55 8.61 2.47
N ILE A 29 14.78 8.55 1.16
CA ILE A 29 16.11 8.64 0.55
C ILE A 29 16.48 10.12 0.39
N PRO A 30 17.53 10.62 1.10
CA PRO A 30 17.85 12.05 1.11
C PRO A 30 18.08 12.66 -0.27
N SER A 31 18.74 11.93 -1.18
CA SER A 31 19.01 12.40 -2.54
C SER A 31 17.75 12.49 -3.40
N ALA A 32 16.80 11.56 -3.24
CA ALA A 32 15.53 11.59 -3.95
C ALA A 32 14.64 12.74 -3.45
N ARG A 33 14.60 12.93 -2.13
CA ARG A 33 13.91 14.05 -1.48
C ARG A 33 14.45 15.40 -1.95
N ALA A 34 15.78 15.61 -1.88
CA ALA A 34 16.40 16.85 -2.32
C ALA A 34 16.16 17.16 -3.80
N ARG A 35 16.17 16.12 -4.65
CA ARG A 35 15.86 16.28 -6.07
C ARG A 35 14.42 16.72 -6.31
N LEU A 36 13.46 16.16 -5.60
CA LEU A 36 12.04 16.55 -5.72
C LEU A 36 11.83 17.96 -5.19
N GLU A 37 12.47 18.31 -4.06
CA GLU A 37 12.42 19.65 -3.48
C GLU A 37 12.97 20.70 -4.45
N ALA A 38 14.14 20.46 -5.04
CA ALA A 38 14.72 21.37 -6.03
C ALA A 38 13.84 21.56 -7.27
N LEU A 39 13.19 20.50 -7.75
CA LEU A 39 12.24 20.58 -8.86
C LEU A 39 11.03 21.45 -8.50
N LEU A 40 10.44 21.23 -7.34
CA LEU A 40 9.27 22.00 -6.88
C LEU A 40 9.63 23.45 -6.58
N ALA A 41 10.79 23.73 -5.98
CA ALA A 41 11.26 25.08 -5.71
C ALA A 41 11.44 25.90 -7.02
N GLY A 42 11.92 25.25 -8.08
CA GLY A 42 12.03 25.88 -9.41
C GLY A 42 10.69 26.16 -10.07
N MET A 43 9.66 25.36 -9.79
CA MET A 43 8.31 25.50 -10.36
C MET A 43 7.40 26.41 -9.54
N LEU A 44 7.64 26.53 -8.24
CA LEU A 44 6.82 27.27 -7.27
C LEU A 44 7.70 28.28 -6.49
N PRO A 45 8.20 29.32 -7.14
CA PRO A 45 9.09 30.29 -6.50
C PRO A 45 8.37 31.02 -5.36
N GLY A 46 9.01 31.06 -4.18
CA GLY A 46 8.46 31.67 -2.96
C GLY A 46 7.48 30.82 -2.18
N CYS A 47 7.13 29.63 -2.66
CA CYS A 47 6.26 28.68 -1.95
C CYS A 47 7.04 27.97 -0.83
N ARG A 48 6.45 27.85 0.37
CA ARG A 48 6.98 26.97 1.44
C ARG A 48 6.75 25.52 1.06
N LEU A 49 7.80 24.70 1.10
CA LEU A 49 7.75 23.32 0.62
C LEU A 49 7.94 22.33 1.76
N ALA A 50 7.15 21.27 1.78
CA ALA A 50 7.41 20.07 2.55
C ALA A 50 7.41 18.86 1.61
N ILE A 51 8.48 18.06 1.70
CA ILE A 51 8.55 16.74 1.03
C ILE A 51 8.53 15.68 2.12
N VAL A 52 7.53 14.84 2.09
CA VAL A 52 7.31 13.80 3.12
C VAL A 52 7.16 12.42 2.47
N HIS A 53 7.29 11.37 3.26
CA HIS A 53 6.88 10.03 2.83
C HIS A 53 5.38 10.02 2.50
N ASP A 54 4.97 9.33 1.44
CA ASP A 54 3.57 9.30 1.00
C ASP A 54 2.61 8.77 2.09
N SER A 55 3.06 7.80 2.88
CA SER A 55 2.27 7.26 4.00
C SER A 55 2.08 8.25 5.16
N ARG A 56 2.90 9.31 5.26
CA ARG A 56 2.64 10.40 6.20
C ARG A 56 1.35 11.16 5.85
N LEU A 57 1.04 11.26 4.56
CA LEU A 57 -0.22 11.86 4.11
C LEU A 57 -1.43 11.08 4.62
N VAL A 58 -1.30 9.75 4.75
CA VAL A 58 -2.34 8.88 5.30
C VAL A 58 -2.64 9.23 6.76
N LEU A 59 -1.61 9.38 7.60
CA LEU A 59 -1.78 9.81 9.00
C LEU A 59 -2.41 11.19 9.08
N ALA A 60 -1.89 12.15 8.31
CA ALA A 60 -2.40 13.51 8.29
C ALA A 60 -3.86 13.58 7.81
N ALA A 61 -4.23 12.82 6.77
CA ALA A 61 -5.61 12.75 6.27
C ALA A 61 -6.58 12.21 7.33
N ALA A 62 -6.13 11.25 8.15
CA ALA A 62 -6.90 10.72 9.28
C ALA A 62 -6.91 11.64 10.53
N GLY A 63 -6.17 12.76 10.51
CA GLY A 63 -6.02 13.63 11.68
C GLY A 63 -5.19 13.01 12.81
N VAL A 64 -4.24 12.12 12.47
CA VAL A 64 -3.38 11.41 13.41
C VAL A 64 -1.97 11.97 13.33
N ASP A 65 -1.52 12.65 14.40
CA ASP A 65 -0.19 13.24 14.47
C ASP A 65 0.89 12.23 14.86
N SER A 66 0.53 11.27 15.70
CA SER A 66 1.38 10.16 16.14
C SER A 66 0.62 8.85 16.04
N GLY A 67 1.18 7.87 15.34
CA GLY A 67 0.55 6.58 15.07
C GLY A 67 1.21 5.85 13.91
N ILE A 68 0.53 4.82 13.41
CA ILE A 68 1.03 3.98 12.33
C ILE A 68 0.04 4.01 11.16
N ALA A 69 0.50 4.30 9.94
CA ALA A 69 -0.24 4.07 8.72
C ALA A 69 0.10 2.67 8.18
N LEU A 70 -0.89 1.78 8.10
CA LEU A 70 -0.77 0.50 7.41
C LEU A 70 -1.43 0.63 6.04
N VAL A 71 -0.63 0.59 5.01
CA VAL A 71 -1.08 0.71 3.62
C VAL A 71 -0.91 -0.63 2.94
N ALA A 72 -2.02 -1.20 2.44
CA ALA A 72 -1.97 -2.39 1.58
C ALA A 72 -2.87 -2.20 0.35
N GLY A 73 -2.24 -2.31 -0.79
CA GLY A 73 -2.81 -2.21 -2.14
C GLY A 73 -2.09 -3.17 -3.06
N THR A 74 -1.54 -2.66 -4.16
CA THR A 74 -0.63 -3.42 -5.05
C THR A 74 0.58 -3.93 -4.29
N GLY A 75 1.21 -3.06 -3.46
CA GLY A 75 2.24 -3.40 -2.47
C GLY A 75 1.76 -3.21 -1.04
N SER A 76 2.66 -3.35 -0.05
CA SER A 76 2.35 -3.15 1.36
C SER A 76 3.48 -2.47 2.13
N VAL A 77 3.12 -1.57 3.05
CA VAL A 77 4.05 -0.86 3.92
C VAL A 77 3.36 -0.43 5.21
N ALA A 78 4.09 -0.44 6.31
CA ALA A 78 3.72 0.25 7.53
C ALA A 78 4.68 1.43 7.76
N TYR A 79 4.13 2.60 8.04
CA TYR A 79 4.88 3.81 8.35
C TYR A 79 4.43 4.34 9.71
N GLY A 80 5.37 4.58 10.60
CA GLY A 80 5.12 5.08 11.95
C GLY A 80 5.72 6.46 12.16
N ARG A 81 5.01 7.29 12.93
CA ARG A 81 5.48 8.58 13.39
C ARG A 81 5.19 8.76 14.88
N CYS A 82 6.22 9.11 15.63
CA CYS A 82 6.13 9.43 17.05
C CYS A 82 5.73 10.89 17.27
N ALA A 83 5.24 11.20 18.47
CA ALA A 83 4.92 12.57 18.89
C ALA A 83 6.16 13.49 18.92
N ASP A 84 7.35 12.93 19.14
CA ASP A 84 8.64 13.65 19.10
C ASP A 84 9.18 13.88 17.69
N GLY A 85 8.46 13.44 16.66
CA GLY A 85 8.80 13.61 15.25
C GLY A 85 9.68 12.50 14.66
N ARG A 86 10.11 11.49 15.43
CA ARG A 86 10.78 10.32 14.86
C ARG A 86 9.84 9.54 13.93
N GLU A 87 10.38 9.10 12.82
CA GLU A 87 9.63 8.39 11.78
C GLU A 87 10.41 7.15 11.35
N TRP A 88 9.70 6.08 11.01
CA TRP A 88 10.28 4.88 10.44
C TRP A 88 9.27 4.13 9.59
N GLN A 89 9.76 3.26 8.71
CA GLN A 89 8.90 2.37 7.94
C GLN A 89 9.35 0.91 8.04
N ARG A 90 8.39 0.01 7.85
CA ARG A 90 8.58 -1.43 7.68
C ARG A 90 7.87 -1.89 6.41
N GLY A 91 8.51 -2.78 5.66
CA GLY A 91 8.01 -3.18 4.34
C GLY A 91 8.29 -2.14 3.26
N GLY A 92 7.54 -2.19 2.16
CA GLY A 92 7.74 -1.26 1.05
C GLY A 92 8.99 -1.55 0.22
N TRP A 93 9.51 -2.78 0.25
CA TRP A 93 10.71 -3.19 -0.51
C TRP A 93 10.41 -3.53 -1.97
N GLY A 94 9.15 -3.37 -2.36
CA GLY A 94 8.68 -3.73 -3.69
C GLY A 94 8.30 -5.20 -3.82
N TRP A 95 7.45 -5.48 -4.79
CA TRP A 95 6.78 -6.76 -4.99
C TRP A 95 7.70 -7.96 -5.25
N MET A 96 8.94 -7.72 -5.68
CA MET A 96 9.93 -8.78 -5.90
C MET A 96 10.62 -9.23 -4.62
N LEU A 97 10.83 -8.34 -3.65
CA LEU A 97 11.63 -8.59 -2.45
C LEU A 97 10.84 -8.55 -1.15
N GLY A 98 9.62 -8.00 -1.19
CA GLY A 98 8.78 -7.81 -0.02
C GLY A 98 7.32 -7.69 -0.41
N ASP A 99 6.66 -6.67 0.15
CA ASP A 99 5.23 -6.39 -0.02
C ASP A 99 4.33 -7.55 0.45
N ASP A 100 4.76 -8.26 1.50
CA ASP A 100 4.01 -9.39 2.05
C ASP A 100 2.62 -8.94 2.54
N GLY A 101 1.60 -9.73 2.21
CA GLY A 101 0.20 -9.40 2.47
C GLY A 101 -0.45 -8.44 1.47
N SER A 102 0.28 -7.98 0.44
CA SER A 102 -0.26 -7.16 -0.64
C SER A 102 -1.06 -7.97 -1.66
N ALA A 103 -1.72 -7.29 -2.61
CA ALA A 103 -2.46 -7.96 -3.68
C ALA A 103 -1.53 -8.80 -4.57
N VAL A 104 -0.33 -8.32 -4.89
CA VAL A 104 0.65 -9.10 -5.64
C VAL A 104 1.10 -10.34 -4.88
N TRP A 105 1.34 -10.20 -3.58
CA TRP A 105 1.70 -11.33 -2.73
C TRP A 105 0.58 -12.37 -2.67
N ILE A 106 -0.68 -11.95 -2.49
CA ILE A 106 -1.86 -12.81 -2.47
C ILE A 106 -1.97 -13.60 -3.79
N THR A 107 -1.83 -12.94 -4.92
CA THR A 107 -1.83 -13.60 -6.24
C THR A 107 -0.71 -14.61 -6.37
N ARG A 108 0.50 -14.28 -5.89
CA ARG A 108 1.65 -15.18 -5.92
C ARG A 108 1.40 -16.45 -5.09
N GLU A 109 0.88 -16.30 -3.88
CA GLU A 109 0.58 -17.46 -3.02
C GLU A 109 -0.56 -18.31 -3.59
N ALA A 110 -1.58 -17.68 -4.19
CA ALA A 110 -2.63 -18.40 -4.89
C ALA A 110 -2.10 -19.20 -6.10
N ALA A 111 -1.23 -18.60 -6.91
CA ALA A 111 -0.59 -19.28 -8.02
C ALA A 111 0.29 -20.48 -7.55
N ARG A 112 1.02 -20.30 -6.43
CA ARG A 112 1.80 -21.39 -5.82
C ARG A 112 0.93 -22.54 -5.36
N GLU A 113 -0.20 -22.26 -4.73
CA GLU A 113 -1.15 -23.30 -4.31
C GLU A 113 -1.72 -24.06 -5.52
N VAL A 114 -2.13 -23.34 -6.58
CA VAL A 114 -2.67 -23.97 -7.80
C VAL A 114 -1.63 -24.85 -8.49
N THR A 115 -0.39 -24.39 -8.61
CA THR A 115 0.70 -25.20 -9.20
C THR A 115 1.04 -26.41 -8.33
N ALA A 116 1.03 -26.28 -6.98
CA ALA A 116 1.23 -27.40 -6.07
C ALA A 116 0.13 -28.46 -6.17
N ARG A 117 -1.14 -28.02 -6.34
CA ARG A 117 -2.25 -28.97 -6.60
C ARG A 117 -2.05 -29.71 -7.91
N ALA A 118 -1.65 -29.00 -8.97
CA ALA A 118 -1.40 -29.58 -10.29
C ALA A 118 -0.26 -30.61 -10.25
N ASP A 119 0.86 -30.28 -9.60
CA ASP A 119 2.00 -31.19 -9.42
C ASP A 119 1.63 -32.46 -8.66
N ALA A 120 0.76 -32.32 -7.66
CA ALA A 120 0.23 -33.43 -6.90
C ALA A 120 -0.92 -34.18 -7.62
N ARG A 121 -1.28 -33.79 -8.83
CA ARG A 121 -2.41 -34.33 -9.60
C ARG A 121 -3.75 -34.28 -8.83
N ARG A 122 -3.93 -33.25 -8.01
CA ARG A 122 -5.18 -32.97 -7.28
C ARG A 122 -6.08 -32.04 -8.10
N PRO A 123 -7.38 -32.07 -7.89
CA PRO A 123 -8.29 -31.05 -8.46
C PRO A 123 -7.82 -29.63 -8.06
N LEU A 124 -7.89 -28.71 -9.01
CA LEU A 124 -7.49 -27.32 -8.74
C LEU A 124 -8.48 -26.59 -7.81
N GLY A 125 -9.75 -27.01 -7.82
CA GLY A 125 -10.80 -26.50 -6.95
C GLY A 125 -11.22 -25.07 -7.27
N PRO A 126 -12.13 -24.48 -6.46
CA PRO A 126 -12.68 -23.16 -6.74
C PRO A 126 -11.61 -22.07 -6.94
N LEU A 127 -10.56 -22.06 -6.12
CA LEU A 127 -9.45 -21.13 -6.27
C LEU A 127 -8.74 -21.27 -7.60
N GLY A 128 -8.47 -22.52 -8.02
CA GLY A 128 -7.83 -22.79 -9.31
C GLY A 128 -8.68 -22.35 -10.48
N ASP A 129 -9.96 -22.69 -10.47
CA ASP A 129 -10.90 -22.32 -11.52
C ASP A 129 -11.02 -20.79 -11.65
N ALA A 130 -11.07 -20.06 -10.52
CA ALA A 130 -11.13 -18.61 -10.51
C ALA A 130 -9.82 -17.98 -11.04
N LEU A 131 -8.64 -18.53 -10.68
CA LEU A 131 -7.35 -18.04 -11.21
C LEU A 131 -7.22 -18.29 -12.70
N LEU A 132 -7.62 -19.48 -13.20
CA LEU A 132 -7.62 -19.80 -14.62
C LEU A 132 -8.49 -18.81 -15.39
N ALA A 133 -9.71 -18.56 -14.90
CA ALA A 133 -10.61 -17.59 -15.51
C ALA A 133 -10.03 -16.16 -15.52
N ALA A 134 -9.48 -15.68 -14.39
CA ALA A 134 -8.90 -14.35 -14.28
C ALA A 134 -7.70 -14.14 -15.22
N CYS A 135 -6.92 -15.19 -15.47
CA CYS A 135 -5.73 -15.16 -16.34
C CYS A 135 -6.02 -15.64 -17.76
N GLN A 136 -7.27 -15.99 -18.12
CA GLN A 136 -7.66 -16.57 -19.40
C GLN A 136 -6.79 -17.81 -19.76
N ALA A 137 -6.54 -18.65 -18.77
CA ALA A 137 -5.73 -19.83 -18.86
C ALA A 137 -6.58 -21.12 -18.87
N GLU A 138 -6.14 -22.16 -19.55
CA GLU A 138 -6.85 -23.44 -19.66
C GLU A 138 -6.40 -24.44 -18.58
N ASP A 139 -5.17 -24.31 -18.13
CA ASP A 139 -4.54 -25.19 -17.14
C ASP A 139 -3.45 -24.47 -16.31
N ALA A 140 -2.85 -25.15 -15.33
CA ALA A 140 -1.82 -24.56 -14.47
C ALA A 140 -0.55 -24.13 -15.22
N ARG A 141 -0.24 -24.74 -16.38
CA ARG A 141 0.94 -24.36 -17.18
C ARG A 141 0.69 -23.07 -17.94
N SER A 142 -0.47 -22.94 -18.59
CA SER A 142 -0.88 -21.72 -19.27
C SER A 142 -1.13 -20.57 -18.27
N LEU A 143 -1.65 -20.85 -17.07
CA LEU A 143 -1.72 -19.89 -15.96
C LEU A 143 -0.32 -19.32 -15.64
N THR A 144 0.67 -20.20 -15.46
CA THR A 144 2.04 -19.78 -15.16
C THR A 144 2.61 -18.92 -16.30
N ALA A 145 2.37 -19.29 -17.56
CA ALA A 145 2.80 -18.51 -18.71
C ALA A 145 2.14 -17.13 -18.76
N SER A 146 0.82 -17.04 -18.49
CA SER A 146 0.09 -15.78 -18.43
C SER A 146 0.63 -14.86 -17.32
N LEU A 147 0.88 -15.39 -16.11
CA LEU A 147 1.45 -14.63 -15.02
C LEU A 147 2.88 -14.14 -15.33
N HIS A 148 3.73 -14.96 -15.93
CA HIS A 148 5.08 -14.55 -16.32
C HIS A 148 5.09 -13.50 -17.45
N ALA A 149 4.05 -13.43 -18.25
CA ALA A 149 3.88 -12.37 -19.27
C ALA A 149 3.53 -11.00 -18.66
N MET A 150 2.98 -10.98 -17.45
CA MET A 150 2.65 -9.73 -16.74
C MET A 150 3.92 -9.02 -16.27
N ARG A 151 4.15 -7.81 -16.77
CA ARG A 151 5.36 -7.01 -16.49
C ARG A 151 5.18 -6.00 -15.37
N GLU A 152 3.93 -5.63 -15.09
CA GLU A 152 3.60 -4.59 -14.13
C GLU A 152 2.94 -5.19 -12.89
N PRO A 153 3.32 -4.74 -11.68
CA PRO A 153 2.73 -5.24 -10.43
C PRO A 153 1.21 -5.08 -10.38
N MET A 154 0.68 -4.06 -11.04
CA MET A 154 -0.77 -3.81 -11.11
C MET A 154 -1.53 -4.95 -11.81
N GLN A 155 -0.91 -5.58 -12.80
CA GLN A 155 -1.51 -6.73 -13.51
C GLN A 155 -1.64 -7.93 -12.56
N TRP A 156 -0.61 -8.20 -11.76
CA TRP A 156 -0.66 -9.23 -10.73
C TRP A 156 -1.70 -8.91 -9.66
N ALA A 157 -1.71 -7.67 -9.18
CA ALA A 157 -2.64 -7.23 -8.15
C ALA A 157 -4.12 -7.40 -8.55
N ALA A 158 -4.43 -7.22 -9.83
CA ALA A 158 -5.79 -7.39 -10.34
C ALA A 158 -6.30 -8.84 -10.21
N VAL A 159 -5.41 -9.83 -10.24
CA VAL A 159 -5.78 -11.26 -10.12
C VAL A 159 -6.14 -11.63 -8.68
N ALA A 160 -5.73 -10.85 -7.68
CA ALA A 160 -5.98 -11.14 -6.27
C ALA A 160 -7.47 -11.27 -5.91
N SER A 161 -8.37 -10.65 -6.68
CA SER A 161 -9.82 -10.77 -6.49
C SER A 161 -10.28 -12.23 -6.48
N ALA A 162 -9.69 -13.10 -7.31
CA ALA A 162 -10.02 -14.52 -7.38
C ALA A 162 -9.92 -15.25 -6.02
N VAL A 163 -9.00 -14.83 -5.15
CA VAL A 163 -8.85 -15.39 -3.79
C VAL A 163 -10.02 -14.97 -2.90
N PHE A 164 -10.47 -13.72 -3.00
CA PHE A 164 -11.58 -13.22 -2.20
C PHE A 164 -12.93 -13.74 -2.70
N ASP A 165 -13.08 -13.89 -4.02
CA ASP A 165 -14.29 -14.44 -4.64
C ASP A 165 -14.53 -15.90 -4.26
N THR A 166 -13.44 -16.64 -3.95
CA THR A 166 -13.50 -18.05 -3.54
C THR A 166 -13.29 -18.26 -2.03
N TYR A 167 -13.31 -17.20 -1.25
CA TYR A 167 -13.02 -17.25 0.18
C TYR A 167 -13.92 -18.23 0.96
N GLU A 168 -15.22 -18.27 0.66
CA GLU A 168 -16.17 -19.13 1.35
C GLU A 168 -16.04 -20.60 0.92
N ASP A 169 -15.64 -20.83 -0.32
CA ASP A 169 -15.70 -22.15 -0.96
C ASP A 169 -14.34 -22.90 -0.97
N ASP A 170 -13.23 -22.19 -0.76
CA ASP A 170 -11.89 -22.78 -0.81
C ASP A 170 -11.09 -22.52 0.47
N VAL A 171 -10.61 -23.60 1.10
CA VAL A 171 -9.81 -23.53 2.33
C VAL A 171 -8.47 -22.79 2.08
N ALA A 172 -7.87 -22.96 0.89
CA ALA A 172 -6.62 -22.30 0.60
C ALA A 172 -6.81 -20.79 0.44
N SER A 173 -7.93 -20.34 -0.12
CA SER A 173 -8.27 -18.91 -0.18
C SER A 173 -8.36 -18.31 1.21
N ARG A 174 -9.03 -18.98 2.16
CA ARG A 174 -9.08 -18.53 3.56
C ARG A 174 -7.69 -18.48 4.20
N ASN A 175 -6.87 -19.50 3.96
CA ASN A 175 -5.51 -19.57 4.49
C ASN A 175 -4.63 -18.46 3.94
N ILE A 176 -4.72 -18.15 2.64
CA ILE A 176 -3.96 -17.06 1.99
C ILE A 176 -4.35 -15.70 2.58
N VAL A 177 -5.65 -15.44 2.76
CA VAL A 177 -6.13 -14.20 3.40
C VAL A 177 -5.66 -14.12 4.85
N GLY A 178 -5.69 -15.23 5.59
CA GLY A 178 -5.17 -15.32 6.95
C GLY A 178 -3.68 -14.99 7.02
N GLN A 179 -2.87 -15.60 6.16
CA GLN A 179 -1.43 -15.34 6.08
C GLN A 179 -1.13 -13.89 5.66
N ALA A 180 -1.90 -13.33 4.72
CA ALA A 180 -1.79 -11.92 4.35
C ALA A 180 -2.04 -11.00 5.56
N ALA A 181 -3.07 -11.29 6.34
CA ALA A 181 -3.37 -10.54 7.56
C ALA A 181 -2.27 -10.69 8.62
N ASP A 182 -1.67 -11.88 8.77
CA ASP A 182 -0.53 -12.10 9.66
C ASP A 182 0.69 -11.27 9.25
N ALA A 183 1.01 -11.26 7.96
CA ALA A 183 2.11 -10.46 7.42
C ALA A 183 1.90 -8.97 7.67
N LEU A 184 0.72 -8.44 7.34
CA LEU A 184 0.37 -7.03 7.55
C LEU A 184 0.40 -6.63 9.04
N ALA A 185 -0.15 -7.47 9.91
CA ALA A 185 -0.11 -7.22 11.35
C ALA A 185 1.33 -7.28 11.91
N THR A 186 2.19 -8.12 11.33
CA THR A 186 3.60 -8.19 11.71
C THR A 186 4.35 -6.89 11.39
N LEU A 187 4.09 -6.26 10.22
CA LEU A 187 4.66 -4.95 9.91
C LEU A 187 4.32 -3.92 10.99
N VAL A 188 3.07 -3.91 11.45
CA VAL A 188 2.61 -2.98 12.49
C VAL A 188 3.28 -3.29 13.83
N ARG A 189 3.28 -4.55 14.28
CA ARG A 189 3.88 -4.95 15.57
C ARG A 189 5.37 -4.64 15.64
N ASP A 190 6.11 -4.96 14.59
CA ASP A 190 7.55 -4.70 14.51
C ASP A 190 7.84 -3.20 14.57
N LEU A 191 7.04 -2.40 13.87
CA LEU A 191 7.19 -0.96 13.82
C LEU A 191 6.81 -0.32 15.17
N SER A 192 5.70 -0.75 15.77
CA SER A 192 5.25 -0.34 17.10
C SER A 192 6.35 -0.61 18.16
N GLY A 193 6.90 -1.83 18.17
CA GLY A 193 7.99 -2.19 19.07
C GLY A 193 9.27 -1.38 18.84
N SER A 194 9.61 -1.08 17.57
CA SER A 194 10.83 -0.32 17.23
C SER A 194 10.76 1.16 17.62
N LEU A 195 9.57 1.76 17.52
CA LEU A 195 9.35 3.19 17.79
C LEU A 195 8.74 3.48 19.15
N GLY A 196 8.20 2.47 19.84
CA GLY A 196 7.44 2.65 21.08
C GLY A 196 6.09 3.35 20.84
N ILE A 197 5.40 3.01 19.75
CA ILE A 197 4.08 3.58 19.40
C ILE A 197 2.99 2.56 19.75
N ASP A 198 2.02 2.95 20.58
CA ASP A 198 0.89 2.12 20.98
C ASP A 198 -0.42 2.41 20.19
N GLY A 199 -0.30 2.89 18.96
CA GLY A 199 -1.42 3.20 18.07
C GLY A 199 -1.77 4.69 18.07
N PRO A 200 -2.84 5.14 17.37
CA PRO A 200 -3.72 4.32 16.55
C PRO A 200 -3.07 3.84 15.24
N VAL A 201 -3.65 2.82 14.63
CA VAL A 201 -3.27 2.34 13.31
C VAL A 201 -4.28 2.80 12.28
N VAL A 202 -3.84 3.58 11.30
CA VAL A 202 -4.68 4.01 10.17
C VAL A 202 -4.56 2.99 9.05
N LEU A 203 -5.67 2.34 8.71
CA LEU A 203 -5.76 1.36 7.63
C LEU A 203 -6.05 2.08 6.31
N ALA A 204 -5.21 1.86 5.31
CA ALA A 204 -5.30 2.50 4.00
C ALA A 204 -4.88 1.56 2.86
N GLY A 205 -5.08 2.01 1.63
CA GLY A 205 -4.77 1.26 0.41
C GLY A 205 -5.95 0.44 -0.09
N GLY A 206 -6.04 0.33 -1.41
CA GLY A 206 -7.22 -0.23 -2.07
C GLY A 206 -7.53 -1.67 -1.65
N LEU A 207 -6.51 -2.49 -1.38
CA LEU A 207 -6.74 -3.86 -0.93
C LEU A 207 -7.44 -3.89 0.44
N LEU A 208 -6.90 -3.21 1.45
CA LEU A 208 -7.50 -3.16 2.78
C LEU A 208 -8.88 -2.51 2.76
N LEU A 209 -9.03 -1.41 2.01
CA LEU A 209 -10.28 -0.65 2.01
C LEU A 209 -11.42 -1.33 1.24
N HIS A 210 -11.13 -2.23 0.29
CA HIS A 210 -12.16 -2.89 -0.53
C HIS A 210 -12.31 -4.39 -0.26
N GLN A 211 -11.49 -4.96 0.66
CA GLN A 211 -11.57 -6.37 1.03
C GLN A 211 -11.92 -6.54 2.52
N PRO A 212 -13.23 -6.55 2.87
CA PRO A 212 -13.68 -6.59 4.26
C PRO A 212 -13.16 -7.78 5.06
N ARG A 213 -12.98 -8.95 4.40
CA ARG A 213 -12.43 -10.16 5.03
C ARG A 213 -10.99 -9.94 5.48
N LEU A 214 -10.16 -9.30 4.65
CA LEU A 214 -8.78 -8.99 5.01
C LEU A 214 -8.73 -7.90 6.08
N GLU A 215 -9.52 -6.84 5.95
CA GLU A 215 -9.58 -5.76 6.96
C GLU A 215 -9.96 -6.32 8.34
N ALA A 216 -11.02 -7.14 8.42
CA ALA A 216 -11.44 -7.77 9.67
C ALA A 216 -10.33 -8.66 10.26
N ALA A 217 -9.71 -9.51 9.42
CA ALA A 217 -8.64 -10.40 9.85
C ALA A 217 -7.40 -9.64 10.36
N VAL A 218 -7.07 -8.49 9.77
CA VAL A 218 -5.99 -7.60 10.24
C VAL A 218 -6.36 -6.98 11.60
N ARG A 219 -7.58 -6.46 11.74
CA ARG A 219 -8.06 -5.88 13.00
C ARG A 219 -8.03 -6.87 14.16
N GLU A 220 -8.43 -8.12 13.92
CA GLU A 220 -8.39 -9.18 14.92
C GLU A 220 -6.98 -9.49 15.45
N ARG A 221 -5.94 -9.21 14.64
CA ARG A 221 -4.52 -9.46 14.96
C ARG A 221 -3.82 -8.29 15.62
N LEU A 222 -4.46 -7.14 15.66
CA LEU A 222 -3.91 -5.92 16.25
C LEU A 222 -4.62 -5.62 17.58
N SER A 223 -3.84 -5.41 18.64
CA SER A 223 -4.34 -5.05 19.98
C SER A 223 -4.56 -3.56 20.19
N VAL A 224 -4.38 -2.76 19.14
CA VAL A 224 -4.47 -1.29 19.17
C VAL A 224 -5.66 -0.80 18.34
N PRO A 225 -6.18 0.41 18.63
CA PRO A 225 -7.28 0.97 17.85
C PRO A 225 -6.92 1.13 16.37
N CYS A 226 -7.81 0.63 15.49
CA CYS A 226 -7.65 0.74 14.05
C CYS A 226 -8.69 1.72 13.48
N VAL A 227 -8.21 2.74 12.80
CA VAL A 227 -9.02 3.74 12.09
C VAL A 227 -8.97 3.44 10.59
N ARG A 228 -10.13 3.35 9.95
CA ARG A 228 -10.19 3.24 8.49
C ARG A 228 -10.02 4.63 7.89
N LEU A 229 -9.13 4.77 6.90
CA LEU A 229 -9.00 6.02 6.18
C LEU A 229 -10.24 6.25 5.31
N ASP A 230 -10.95 7.35 5.55
CA ASP A 230 -12.17 7.75 4.84
C ASP A 230 -11.93 8.94 3.90
N GLN A 231 -10.83 9.68 4.08
CA GLN A 231 -10.45 10.81 3.25
C GLN A 231 -9.32 10.43 2.29
N PRO A 232 -9.28 11.01 1.08
CA PRO A 232 -8.14 10.83 0.19
C PRO A 232 -6.83 11.32 0.84
N PRO A 233 -5.69 10.63 0.66
CA PRO A 233 -4.40 11.07 1.22
C PRO A 233 -4.00 12.51 0.83
N VAL A 234 -4.50 13.03 -0.28
CA VAL A 234 -4.26 14.43 -0.70
C VAL A 234 -4.78 15.45 0.32
N GLU A 235 -5.84 15.14 1.07
CA GLU A 235 -6.33 15.99 2.16
C GLU A 235 -5.29 16.11 3.28
N GLY A 236 -4.51 15.04 3.51
CA GLY A 236 -3.36 15.08 4.40
C GLY A 236 -2.24 16.00 3.89
N ALA A 237 -2.02 16.05 2.57
CA ALA A 237 -1.06 16.99 1.98
C ALA A 237 -1.51 18.45 2.19
N VAL A 238 -2.81 18.73 2.04
CA VAL A 238 -3.38 20.06 2.28
C VAL A 238 -3.16 20.46 3.73
N ARG A 239 -3.52 19.59 4.70
CA ARG A 239 -3.30 19.86 6.13
C ARG A 239 -1.84 20.15 6.47
N LEU A 240 -0.92 19.33 5.95
CA LEU A 240 0.52 19.55 6.17
C LEU A 240 1.02 20.84 5.50
N ALA A 241 0.47 21.25 4.37
CA ALA A 241 0.80 22.53 3.75
C ALA A 241 0.27 23.71 4.57
N GLU A 242 -0.94 23.62 5.14
CA GLU A 242 -1.48 24.63 6.04
C GLU A 242 -0.65 24.78 7.32
N GLU A 243 -0.11 23.68 7.87
CA GLU A 243 0.80 23.71 9.02
C GLU A 243 2.06 24.55 8.73
N LEU A 244 2.60 24.48 7.51
CA LEU A 244 3.75 25.29 7.11
C LEU A 244 3.47 26.80 7.15
N LEU A 245 2.21 27.21 6.97
CA LEU A 245 1.82 28.62 7.02
C LEU A 245 1.70 29.15 8.46
N ARG A 246 1.50 28.25 9.42
CA ARG A 246 1.33 28.59 10.86
C ARG A 246 2.66 28.57 11.62
N ALA A 247 3.68 27.90 11.05
CA ALA A 247 5.05 27.82 11.62
C ALA A 247 5.92 29.00 11.13
#